data_cd0baf98e87601edc1f050b737ad4062
#
_entry.id   cd0baf98e87601edc1f050b737ad4062
#
_cell.length_a   1.000
_cell.length_b   1.000
_cell.length_c   1.000
_cell.angle_alpha   90.00
_cell.angle_beta   90.00
_cell.angle_gamma   90.00
#
_symmetry.space_group_name_H-M   'P 1'
#
loop_
_entity.id
_entity.type
_entity.pdbx_description
1 polymer ?
#
loop_
_entity_poly.entity_id
_entity_poly.type
_entity_poly.pdbx_seq_one_letter_code
_entity_poly.pdbx_strand_id
1 'polypeptide(L)'
;MAERPYDLVSTPEGVVARVRLRGSSVLVSSLLNRGTAFTLAEREALGLTGLLPEGVSTIEGQLRRVYGQYQRQPDDLAKNLYLAGLRDRNEVLFYRLLTEHISEMLPIVYTPTIGTAIERYSYEFGRPRGVFMSVDHPGQVETAFRNYGLGSQDVDLIIATDSEGILGIGDWGVGGIQIAMGKLAVYVAAAGLHPRRIIPVVLDAGTDNPALLAEEMYPGNRHPRVRGERYDELIDSYVSVATRMFPNALLHWEDFGAGNAHRILTKYAGNCLTFNDDIQGTAAVVLAAALGAVRAAGSRMRDQRVVIHGAGTAGIGIGDVLRQVMIAEGLSPDEATRCFYALGSKGLLTSDYPGTLRDFQVPYARPTAEVSGWPRDGEGRIGLAEVVARSRPTMLIGTSTQPGAFTEAIVTEMAAHVERPIIMPLSNPTSHSEARPADLIAWTQGRALIATGSPFEPVPYRGVSYQIAQANNALIFPGLGLGVTVCRARRVSDPMLAAAAAASSRPTGSARSHTTWYRRRRTGSSRLLNEARSVMPRTLSLTMAN
;
A
#
# COMPACT_ATOMS: atom_id res chain seq x y z
N MET A 1 -34.06 -5.89 4.74
CA MET A 1 -32.90 -5.43 3.93
C MET A 1 -33.40 -4.35 2.98
N ALA A 2 -32.73 -3.20 2.92
CA ALA A 2 -33.07 -2.19 1.93
C ALA A 2 -32.91 -2.79 0.53
N GLU A 3 -33.85 -2.50 -0.36
CA GLU A 3 -33.85 -3.01 -1.73
C GLU A 3 -32.61 -2.47 -2.48
N ARG A 4 -31.85 -3.35 -3.15
CA ARG A 4 -30.64 -2.94 -3.84
C ARG A 4 -30.97 -1.98 -4.98
N PRO A 5 -30.22 -0.89 -5.15
CA PRO A 5 -30.47 0.08 -6.22
C PRO A 5 -30.26 -0.51 -7.61
N TYR A 6 -29.46 -1.55 -7.74
CA TYR A 6 -29.23 -2.31 -8.97
C TYR A 6 -28.62 -3.68 -8.68
N ASP A 7 -28.71 -4.60 -9.64
CA ASP A 7 -27.97 -5.87 -9.67
C ASP A 7 -27.00 -5.88 -10.85
N LEU A 8 -25.84 -6.50 -10.67
CA LEU A 8 -24.90 -6.78 -11.76
C LEU A 8 -25.27 -8.13 -12.37
N VAL A 9 -25.53 -8.15 -13.67
CA VAL A 9 -25.93 -9.35 -14.42
C VAL A 9 -24.92 -9.59 -15.54
N SER A 10 -24.35 -10.81 -15.59
CA SER A 10 -23.46 -11.21 -16.68
C SER A 10 -24.32 -11.53 -17.91
N THR A 11 -23.99 -10.94 -19.06
CA THR A 11 -24.57 -11.21 -20.37
C THR A 11 -23.47 -11.63 -21.35
N PRO A 12 -23.80 -12.19 -22.52
CA PRO A 12 -22.82 -12.50 -23.56
C PRO A 12 -21.98 -11.27 -23.98
N GLU A 13 -22.56 -10.08 -23.91
CA GLU A 13 -21.94 -8.80 -24.28
C GLU A 13 -21.12 -8.20 -23.14
N GLY A 14 -21.16 -8.77 -21.92
CA GLY A 14 -20.45 -8.31 -20.74
C GLY A 14 -21.34 -8.19 -19.51
N VAL A 15 -20.85 -7.45 -18.50
CA VAL A 15 -21.60 -7.20 -17.26
C VAL A 15 -22.48 -5.96 -17.44
N VAL A 16 -23.77 -6.10 -17.19
CA VAL A 16 -24.76 -5.01 -17.21
C VAL A 16 -25.31 -4.73 -15.82
N ALA A 17 -25.63 -3.47 -15.53
CA ALA A 17 -26.37 -3.11 -14.31
C ALA A 17 -27.88 -3.07 -14.60
N ARG A 18 -28.62 -3.98 -13.96
CA ARG A 18 -30.08 -3.94 -13.95
C ARG A 18 -30.54 -3.00 -12.85
N VAL A 19 -31.00 -1.82 -13.26
CA VAL A 19 -31.31 -0.71 -12.35
C VAL A 19 -32.77 -0.78 -11.89
N ARG A 20 -33.00 -0.63 -10.58
CA ARG A 20 -34.33 -0.55 -9.97
C ARG A 20 -34.75 0.88 -9.65
N LEU A 21 -33.77 1.80 -9.55
CA LEU A 21 -34.03 3.22 -9.29
C LEU A 21 -34.59 3.91 -10.53
N ARG A 22 -35.38 4.96 -10.32
CA ARG A 22 -35.89 5.84 -11.35
C ARG A 22 -35.80 7.31 -10.96
N GLY A 23 -35.87 8.19 -11.94
CA GLY A 23 -35.88 9.63 -11.73
C GLY A 23 -34.64 10.15 -11.04
N SER A 24 -34.79 11.14 -10.17
CA SER A 24 -33.69 11.80 -9.46
C SER A 24 -32.84 10.83 -8.63
N SER A 25 -33.39 9.72 -8.14
CA SER A 25 -32.64 8.70 -7.39
C SER A 25 -31.51 8.06 -8.19
N VAL A 26 -31.63 7.96 -9.51
CA VAL A 26 -30.55 7.49 -10.41
C VAL A 26 -29.40 8.50 -10.44
N LEU A 27 -29.71 9.81 -10.49
CA LEU A 27 -28.73 10.88 -10.55
C LEU A 27 -28.01 11.11 -9.22
N VAL A 28 -28.66 10.78 -8.10
CA VAL A 28 -28.06 10.84 -6.75
C VAL A 28 -27.15 9.63 -6.48
N SER A 29 -27.39 8.50 -7.16
CA SER A 29 -26.53 7.32 -7.02
C SER A 29 -25.20 7.52 -7.76
N SER A 30 -24.12 7.75 -7.03
CA SER A 30 -22.78 8.05 -7.61
C SER A 30 -22.29 6.97 -8.59
N LEU A 31 -22.65 5.70 -8.38
CA LEU A 31 -22.26 4.58 -9.24
C LEU A 31 -23.15 4.42 -10.48
N LEU A 32 -24.37 4.94 -10.46
CA LEU A 32 -25.29 4.87 -11.60
C LEU A 32 -25.28 6.17 -12.41
N ASN A 33 -24.91 7.28 -11.78
CA ASN A 33 -24.93 8.58 -12.41
C ASN A 33 -23.91 8.67 -13.56
N ARG A 34 -24.42 8.76 -14.79
CA ARG A 34 -23.62 9.00 -16.00
C ARG A 34 -23.75 10.45 -16.52
N GLY A 35 -24.40 11.31 -15.72
CA GLY A 35 -24.64 12.70 -16.09
C GLY A 35 -25.33 12.84 -17.43
N THR A 36 -24.85 13.76 -18.27
CA THR A 36 -25.39 13.99 -19.61
C THR A 36 -25.04 12.90 -20.64
N ALA A 37 -24.32 11.84 -20.24
CA ALA A 37 -24.04 10.70 -21.14
C ALA A 37 -25.14 9.63 -21.18
N PHE A 38 -26.19 9.76 -20.40
CA PHE A 38 -27.39 8.95 -20.63
C PHE A 38 -27.97 9.25 -22.02
N THR A 39 -28.14 8.22 -22.84
CA THR A 39 -28.83 8.32 -24.13
C THR A 39 -30.30 8.72 -23.95
N LEU A 40 -30.94 9.23 -24.97
CA LEU A 40 -32.36 9.61 -24.88
C LEU A 40 -33.25 8.42 -24.50
N ALA A 41 -32.96 7.23 -25.03
CA ALA A 41 -33.68 6.01 -24.68
C ALA A 41 -33.46 5.61 -23.20
N GLU A 42 -32.24 5.71 -22.68
CA GLU A 42 -31.96 5.48 -21.26
C GLU A 42 -32.65 6.52 -20.37
N ARG A 43 -32.70 7.79 -20.80
CA ARG A 43 -33.43 8.85 -20.06
C ARG A 43 -34.91 8.55 -19.95
N GLU A 44 -35.53 8.14 -21.02
CA GLU A 44 -36.95 7.73 -21.02
C GLU A 44 -37.17 6.51 -20.12
N ALA A 45 -36.38 5.44 -20.33
CA ALA A 45 -36.47 4.20 -19.57
C ALA A 45 -36.27 4.40 -18.07
N LEU A 46 -35.31 5.25 -17.65
CA LEU A 46 -34.98 5.53 -16.26
C LEU A 46 -35.78 6.70 -15.64
N GLY A 47 -36.69 7.33 -16.42
CA GLY A 47 -37.48 8.48 -15.96
C GLY A 47 -36.65 9.75 -15.73
N LEU A 48 -35.61 9.97 -16.55
CA LEU A 48 -34.71 11.13 -16.46
C LEU A 48 -35.06 12.27 -17.40
N THR A 49 -36.11 12.10 -18.22
CA THR A 49 -36.60 13.14 -19.15
C THR A 49 -36.96 14.41 -18.37
N GLY A 50 -36.41 15.54 -18.79
CA GLY A 50 -36.59 16.83 -18.10
C GLY A 50 -35.70 17.05 -16.87
N LEU A 51 -34.97 16.02 -16.40
CA LEU A 51 -34.02 16.13 -15.30
C LEU A 51 -32.57 16.40 -15.77
N LEU A 52 -32.33 16.25 -17.07
CA LEU A 52 -31.04 16.53 -17.71
C LEU A 52 -31.24 17.48 -18.88
N PRO A 53 -30.24 18.33 -19.21
CA PRO A 53 -30.28 19.12 -20.44
C PRO A 53 -30.43 18.23 -21.68
N GLU A 54 -31.08 18.70 -22.73
CA GLU A 54 -31.37 17.93 -23.95
C GLU A 54 -30.12 17.31 -24.60
N GLY A 55 -29.03 18.01 -24.60
CA GLY A 55 -27.77 17.53 -25.20
C GLY A 55 -27.28 16.24 -24.58
N VAL A 56 -26.97 15.24 -25.40
CA VAL A 56 -26.31 14.00 -24.99
C VAL A 56 -24.82 14.15 -25.21
N SER A 57 -24.04 14.03 -24.13
CA SER A 57 -22.57 14.04 -24.17
C SER A 57 -22.04 12.60 -24.18
N THR A 58 -20.72 12.46 -24.42
CA THR A 58 -20.02 11.19 -24.24
C THR A 58 -19.33 11.15 -22.88
N ILE A 59 -19.05 9.96 -22.36
CA ILE A 59 -18.23 9.80 -21.15
C ILE A 59 -16.85 10.41 -21.38
N GLU A 60 -16.26 10.23 -22.55
CA GLU A 60 -14.95 10.81 -22.94
C GLU A 60 -14.98 12.35 -22.94
N GLY A 61 -16.08 12.96 -23.39
CA GLY A 61 -16.29 14.40 -23.32
C GLY A 61 -16.35 14.91 -21.88
N GLN A 62 -17.06 14.19 -21.02
CA GLN A 62 -17.11 14.50 -19.60
C GLN A 62 -15.76 14.28 -18.92
N LEU A 63 -15.00 13.23 -19.27
CA LEU A 63 -13.63 12.99 -18.76
C LEU A 63 -12.69 14.15 -19.08
N ARG A 64 -12.68 14.64 -20.34
CA ARG A 64 -11.88 15.83 -20.68
C ARG A 64 -12.25 17.04 -19.84
N ARG A 65 -13.54 17.25 -19.55
CA ARG A 65 -14.00 18.35 -18.70
C ARG A 65 -13.50 18.23 -17.26
N VAL A 66 -13.71 17.07 -16.62
CA VAL A 66 -13.29 16.86 -15.22
C VAL A 66 -11.76 16.82 -15.09
N TYR A 67 -11.03 16.33 -16.09
CA TYR A 67 -9.58 16.40 -16.12
C TYR A 67 -9.09 17.86 -16.19
N GLY A 68 -9.67 18.68 -17.06
CA GLY A 68 -9.34 20.11 -17.10
C GLY A 68 -9.71 20.85 -15.81
N GLN A 69 -10.76 20.42 -15.10
CA GLN A 69 -11.10 20.96 -13.77
C GLN A 69 -10.07 20.54 -12.70
N TYR A 70 -9.63 19.28 -12.73
CA TYR A 70 -8.58 18.76 -11.87
C TYR A 70 -7.25 19.52 -12.08
N GLN A 71 -6.85 19.74 -13.33
CA GLN A 71 -5.61 20.46 -13.65
C GLN A 71 -5.58 21.91 -13.17
N ARG A 72 -6.75 22.54 -13.01
CA ARG A 72 -6.87 23.93 -12.50
C ARG A 72 -6.82 24.04 -10.99
N GLN A 73 -6.77 22.91 -10.26
CA GLN A 73 -6.65 22.97 -8.80
C GLN A 73 -5.28 23.51 -8.42
N PRO A 74 -5.19 24.40 -7.41
CA PRO A 74 -3.97 25.16 -7.10
C PRO A 74 -2.83 24.29 -6.55
N ASP A 75 -3.15 23.22 -5.83
CA ASP A 75 -2.20 22.34 -5.16
C ASP A 75 -2.73 20.90 -5.06
N ASP A 76 -1.91 20.02 -4.54
CA ASP A 76 -2.23 18.59 -4.48
C ASP A 76 -3.35 18.26 -3.49
N LEU A 77 -3.47 18.99 -2.37
CA LEU A 77 -4.59 18.83 -1.45
C LEU A 77 -5.90 19.23 -2.14
N ALA A 78 -5.93 20.37 -2.82
CA ALA A 78 -7.11 20.82 -3.57
C ALA A 78 -7.48 19.82 -4.68
N LYS A 79 -6.49 19.21 -5.35
CA LYS A 79 -6.72 18.12 -6.32
C LYS A 79 -7.33 16.89 -5.64
N ASN A 80 -6.85 16.50 -4.45
CA ASN A 80 -7.39 15.38 -3.68
C ASN A 80 -8.85 15.65 -3.30
N LEU A 81 -9.16 16.82 -2.75
CA LEU A 81 -10.52 17.22 -2.38
C LEU A 81 -11.45 17.30 -3.60
N TYR A 82 -10.96 17.82 -4.73
CA TYR A 82 -11.71 17.82 -5.99
C TYR A 82 -12.07 16.39 -6.42
N LEU A 83 -11.12 15.46 -6.37
CA LEU A 83 -11.33 14.05 -6.72
C LEU A 83 -12.27 13.36 -5.74
N ALA A 84 -12.19 13.65 -4.44
CA ALA A 84 -13.12 13.16 -3.43
C ALA A 84 -14.55 13.64 -3.72
N GLY A 85 -14.74 14.94 -4.01
CA GLY A 85 -16.03 15.49 -4.41
C GLY A 85 -16.55 14.93 -5.74
N LEU A 86 -15.67 14.63 -6.70
CA LEU A 86 -16.05 13.95 -7.94
C LEU A 86 -16.55 12.53 -7.65
N ARG A 87 -15.85 11.77 -6.81
CA ARG A 87 -16.25 10.43 -6.38
C ARG A 87 -17.62 10.45 -5.69
N ASP A 88 -17.89 11.45 -4.86
CA ASP A 88 -19.15 11.55 -4.13
C ASP A 88 -20.36 11.75 -5.04
N ARG A 89 -20.21 12.47 -6.15
CA ARG A 89 -21.30 12.73 -7.09
C ARG A 89 -21.32 11.81 -8.29
N ASN A 90 -20.17 11.28 -8.74
CA ASN A 90 -20.07 10.44 -9.95
C ASN A 90 -18.84 9.52 -9.88
N GLU A 91 -19.00 8.34 -9.30
CA GLU A 91 -17.93 7.34 -9.21
C GLU A 91 -17.49 6.80 -10.57
N VAL A 92 -18.39 6.77 -11.56
CA VAL A 92 -18.06 6.33 -12.92
C VAL A 92 -16.98 7.22 -13.53
N LEU A 93 -17.17 8.54 -13.46
CA LEU A 93 -16.19 9.51 -13.96
C LEU A 93 -14.92 9.50 -13.11
N PHE A 94 -15.03 9.39 -11.78
CA PHE A 94 -13.88 9.35 -10.89
C PHE A 94 -12.97 8.16 -11.22
N TYR A 95 -13.49 6.94 -11.26
CA TYR A 95 -12.68 5.76 -11.52
C TYR A 95 -12.15 5.69 -12.96
N ARG A 96 -12.93 6.16 -13.95
CA ARG A 96 -12.43 6.28 -15.32
C ARG A 96 -11.27 7.27 -15.40
N LEU A 97 -11.42 8.45 -14.82
CA LEU A 97 -10.38 9.46 -14.76
C LEU A 97 -9.12 8.93 -14.07
N LEU A 98 -9.27 8.34 -12.90
CA LEU A 98 -8.16 7.76 -12.13
C LEU A 98 -7.45 6.66 -12.90
N THR A 99 -8.19 5.76 -13.58
CA THR A 99 -7.59 4.67 -14.35
C THR A 99 -6.84 5.18 -15.59
N GLU A 100 -7.35 6.21 -16.27
CA GLU A 100 -6.70 6.79 -17.45
C GLU A 100 -5.43 7.59 -17.10
N HIS A 101 -5.40 8.20 -15.91
CA HIS A 101 -4.32 9.05 -15.42
C HIS A 101 -3.65 8.52 -14.14
N ILE A 102 -3.59 7.18 -13.97
CA ILE A 102 -3.17 6.56 -12.70
C ILE A 102 -1.78 7.01 -12.24
N SER A 103 -0.82 7.15 -13.15
CA SER A 103 0.55 7.56 -12.81
C SER A 103 0.63 8.99 -12.28
N GLU A 104 -0.25 9.88 -12.74
CA GLU A 104 -0.34 11.27 -12.30
C GLU A 104 -1.15 11.38 -10.99
N MET A 105 -2.24 10.62 -10.90
CA MET A 105 -3.22 10.79 -9.84
C MET A 105 -2.99 9.88 -8.62
N LEU A 106 -2.17 8.84 -8.76
CA LEU A 106 -1.85 7.96 -7.62
C LEU A 106 -1.23 8.75 -6.46
N PRO A 107 -0.25 9.65 -6.65
CA PRO A 107 0.29 10.46 -5.57
C PRO A 107 -0.73 11.42 -4.93
N ILE A 108 -1.82 11.69 -5.62
CA ILE A 108 -2.88 12.59 -5.15
C ILE A 108 -3.93 11.84 -4.34
N VAL A 109 -4.41 10.68 -4.82
CA VAL A 109 -5.45 9.89 -4.12
C VAL A 109 -4.87 8.99 -3.03
N TYR A 110 -3.54 8.81 -3.04
CA TYR A 110 -2.79 8.00 -2.10
C TYR A 110 -1.54 8.77 -1.62
N THR A 111 -0.46 8.05 -1.25
CA THR A 111 0.78 8.69 -0.77
C THR A 111 1.50 9.48 -1.85
N PRO A 112 1.96 10.73 -1.57
CA PRO A 112 2.03 11.36 -0.24
C PRO A 112 0.80 12.21 0.15
N THR A 113 0.00 12.70 -0.78
CA THR A 113 -1.05 13.70 -0.55
C THR A 113 -2.12 13.25 0.45
N ILE A 114 -2.41 11.93 0.49
CA ILE A 114 -3.39 11.38 1.44
C ILE A 114 -3.00 11.66 2.90
N GLY A 115 -1.70 11.75 3.24
CA GLY A 115 -1.25 12.15 4.57
C GLY A 115 -1.76 13.53 4.95
N THR A 116 -1.56 14.53 4.08
CA THR A 116 -2.07 15.89 4.28
C THR A 116 -3.61 15.93 4.36
N ALA A 117 -4.31 15.11 3.56
CA ALA A 117 -5.77 15.02 3.64
C ALA A 117 -6.24 14.43 4.98
N ILE A 118 -5.48 13.50 5.58
CA ILE A 118 -5.75 12.95 6.91
C ILE A 118 -5.53 14.01 8.00
N GLU A 119 -4.43 14.76 7.93
CA GLU A 119 -4.13 15.85 8.86
C GLU A 119 -5.22 16.94 8.87
N ARG A 120 -5.87 17.13 7.72
CA ARG A 120 -6.93 18.14 7.53
C ARG A 120 -8.34 17.59 7.67
N TYR A 121 -8.49 16.29 8.00
CA TYR A 121 -9.78 15.59 7.98
C TYR A 121 -10.89 16.30 8.79
N SER A 122 -10.59 16.80 9.98
CA SER A 122 -11.58 17.49 10.82
C SER A 122 -12.14 18.75 10.17
N TYR A 123 -11.32 19.46 9.39
CA TYR A 123 -11.69 20.72 8.72
C TYR A 123 -12.32 20.49 7.35
N GLU A 124 -11.88 19.44 6.64
CA GLU A 124 -12.33 19.12 5.28
C GLU A 124 -13.39 18.01 5.30
N PHE A 125 -13.99 17.75 6.48
CA PHE A 125 -14.98 16.69 6.64
C PHE A 125 -16.19 16.93 5.74
N GLY A 126 -16.34 16.03 4.77
CA GLY A 126 -17.46 16.05 3.84
C GLY A 126 -18.42 14.90 4.09
N ARG A 127 -18.79 14.20 3.02
CA ARG A 127 -19.65 13.02 3.13
C ARG A 127 -18.89 11.86 3.80
N PRO A 128 -19.38 11.31 4.93
CA PRO A 128 -18.77 10.15 5.56
C PRO A 128 -18.86 8.94 4.62
N ARG A 129 -17.74 8.22 4.47
CA ARG A 129 -17.66 7.00 3.67
C ARG A 129 -16.97 5.92 4.48
N GLY A 130 -17.48 4.69 4.37
CA GLY A 130 -16.97 3.56 5.13
C GLY A 130 -17.80 3.27 6.39
N VAL A 131 -17.22 2.45 7.26
CA VAL A 131 -17.82 2.01 8.51
C VAL A 131 -16.95 2.49 9.67
N PHE A 132 -17.59 3.09 10.66
CA PHE A 132 -16.94 3.63 11.84
C PHE A 132 -17.35 2.77 13.05
N MET A 133 -16.36 2.13 13.70
CA MET A 133 -16.57 1.25 14.84
C MET A 133 -15.83 1.79 16.04
N SER A 134 -16.54 2.01 17.14
CA SER A 134 -15.98 2.59 18.36
C SER A 134 -15.63 1.52 19.38
N VAL A 135 -14.48 1.66 20.04
CA VAL A 135 -14.05 0.84 21.18
C VAL A 135 -14.99 0.97 22.39
N ASP A 136 -15.76 2.05 22.44
CA ASP A 136 -16.76 2.25 23.50
C ASP A 136 -18.04 1.44 23.27
N HIS A 137 -18.23 0.92 22.04
CA HIS A 137 -19.42 0.17 21.66
C HIS A 137 -19.07 -1.09 20.84
N PRO A 138 -18.24 -2.02 21.34
CA PRO A 138 -17.79 -3.20 20.59
C PRO A 138 -18.94 -4.13 20.18
N GLY A 139 -20.05 -4.12 20.93
CA GLY A 139 -21.26 -4.87 20.58
C GLY A 139 -22.04 -4.34 19.37
N GLN A 140 -21.71 -3.16 18.85
CA GLN A 140 -22.41 -2.56 17.70
C GLN A 140 -21.78 -2.91 16.34
N VAL A 141 -20.69 -3.66 16.29
CA VAL A 141 -19.95 -4.02 15.05
C VAL A 141 -20.88 -4.69 14.02
N GLU A 142 -21.70 -5.65 14.42
CA GLU A 142 -22.65 -6.30 13.51
C GLU A 142 -23.70 -5.31 12.99
N THR A 143 -24.21 -4.45 13.85
CA THR A 143 -25.18 -3.42 13.47
C THR A 143 -24.57 -2.45 12.45
N ALA A 144 -23.31 -2.04 12.63
CA ALA A 144 -22.61 -1.16 11.71
C ALA A 144 -22.49 -1.79 10.31
N PHE A 145 -22.09 -3.05 10.21
CA PHE A 145 -22.05 -3.77 8.94
C PHE A 145 -23.44 -3.96 8.31
N ARG A 146 -24.46 -4.28 9.11
CA ARG A 146 -25.86 -4.40 8.62
C ARG A 146 -26.36 -3.07 8.05
N ASN A 147 -26.06 -1.96 8.72
CA ASN A 147 -26.45 -0.62 8.25
C ASN A 147 -25.71 -0.21 6.97
N TYR A 148 -24.50 -0.75 6.70
CA TYR A 148 -23.81 -0.54 5.44
C TYR A 148 -24.52 -1.20 4.25
N GLY A 149 -25.34 -2.24 4.50
CA GLY A 149 -26.34 -2.75 3.59
C GLY A 149 -25.83 -3.75 2.53
N LEU A 150 -24.64 -4.35 2.72
CA LEU A 150 -24.12 -5.38 1.81
C LEU A 150 -24.42 -6.80 2.33
N GLY A 151 -24.69 -7.72 1.41
CA GLY A 151 -24.91 -9.15 1.72
C GLY A 151 -23.58 -9.94 1.76
N SER A 152 -23.67 -11.18 2.22
CA SER A 152 -22.50 -12.06 2.45
C SER A 152 -21.67 -12.36 1.18
N GLN A 153 -22.29 -12.29 0.00
CA GLN A 153 -21.61 -12.54 -1.28
C GLN A 153 -21.21 -11.27 -2.01
N ASP A 154 -21.46 -10.09 -1.41
CA ASP A 154 -21.24 -8.80 -2.04
C ASP A 154 -19.91 -8.16 -1.67
N VAL A 155 -19.16 -8.75 -0.74
CA VAL A 155 -17.91 -8.18 -0.22
C VAL A 155 -16.74 -9.09 -0.55
N ASP A 156 -15.75 -8.53 -1.24
CA ASP A 156 -14.50 -9.20 -1.58
C ASP A 156 -13.35 -8.76 -0.67
N LEU A 157 -13.43 -7.55 -0.10
CA LEU A 157 -12.35 -6.92 0.64
C LEU A 157 -12.90 -5.98 1.72
N ILE A 158 -12.30 -6.03 2.90
CA ILE A 158 -12.52 -5.07 3.99
C ILE A 158 -11.16 -4.48 4.35
N ILE A 159 -11.01 -3.16 4.22
CA ILE A 159 -9.78 -2.44 4.55
C ILE A 159 -9.99 -1.76 5.89
N ALA A 160 -9.30 -2.22 6.92
CA ALA A 160 -9.43 -1.72 8.27
C ALA A 160 -8.15 -1.02 8.74
N THR A 161 -8.34 0.09 9.47
CA THR A 161 -7.26 0.79 10.19
C THR A 161 -7.71 1.12 11.61
N ASP A 162 -6.78 1.11 12.58
CA ASP A 162 -6.99 1.74 13.89
C ASP A 162 -6.39 3.15 13.95
N SER A 163 -5.73 3.56 12.87
CA SER A 163 -5.16 4.90 12.67
C SER A 163 -4.04 5.30 13.65
N GLU A 164 -3.45 4.35 14.36
CA GLU A 164 -2.37 4.64 15.32
C GLU A 164 -1.03 4.94 14.62
N GLY A 165 -0.80 4.34 13.43
CA GLY A 165 0.46 4.39 12.72
C GLY A 165 0.39 4.93 11.30
N ILE A 166 -0.40 5.96 11.04
CA ILE A 166 -0.64 6.49 9.69
C ILE A 166 0.68 6.90 9.01
N LEU A 167 1.07 6.21 7.94
CA LEU A 167 2.16 6.58 7.02
C LEU A 167 3.46 7.08 7.68
N GLY A 168 3.67 6.88 8.96
CA GLY A 168 4.78 7.48 9.72
C GLY A 168 4.53 8.90 10.24
N ILE A 169 3.34 9.48 10.01
CA ILE A 169 2.90 10.75 10.63
C ILE A 169 2.20 10.55 11.98
N GLY A 170 2.01 9.30 12.41
CA GLY A 170 1.53 8.94 13.73
C GLY A 170 0.03 8.74 13.84
N ASP A 171 -0.51 9.04 15.03
CA ASP A 171 -1.90 8.83 15.40
C ASP A 171 -2.80 9.96 14.89
N TRP A 172 -3.76 9.61 14.02
CA TRP A 172 -4.73 10.56 13.45
C TRP A 172 -6.19 10.16 13.74
N GLY A 173 -6.40 9.23 14.67
CA GLY A 173 -7.74 8.85 15.12
C GLY A 173 -8.68 8.52 13.96
N VAL A 174 -9.94 8.94 14.03
CA VAL A 174 -10.94 8.61 13.02
C VAL A 174 -10.61 9.13 11.60
N GLY A 175 -9.73 10.13 11.49
CA GLY A 175 -9.27 10.67 10.20
C GLY A 175 -8.53 9.64 9.33
N GLY A 176 -7.98 8.58 9.94
CA GLY A 176 -7.36 7.48 9.21
C GLY A 176 -8.29 6.70 8.28
N ILE A 177 -9.61 6.89 8.35
CA ILE A 177 -10.53 6.34 7.34
C ILE A 177 -10.11 6.73 5.91
N GLN A 178 -9.46 7.88 5.74
CA GLN A 178 -9.00 8.35 4.44
C GLN A 178 -7.93 7.44 3.84
N ILE A 179 -7.06 6.79 4.64
CA ILE A 179 -6.09 5.84 4.11
C ILE A 179 -6.79 4.61 3.53
N ALA A 180 -7.81 4.07 4.21
CA ALA A 180 -8.61 2.97 3.71
C ALA A 180 -9.35 3.35 2.41
N MET A 181 -9.81 4.61 2.30
CA MET A 181 -10.43 5.15 1.09
C MET A 181 -9.43 5.31 -0.06
N GLY A 182 -8.21 5.72 0.22
CA GLY A 182 -7.11 5.77 -0.76
C GLY A 182 -6.77 4.38 -1.28
N LYS A 183 -6.62 3.40 -0.39
CA LYS A 183 -6.41 1.99 -0.75
C LYS A 183 -7.53 1.45 -1.62
N LEU A 184 -8.81 1.72 -1.27
CA LEU A 184 -9.96 1.34 -2.07
C LEU A 184 -9.82 1.89 -3.50
N ALA A 185 -9.47 3.18 -3.64
CA ALA A 185 -9.33 3.80 -4.95
C ALA A 185 -8.24 3.10 -5.79
N VAL A 186 -7.12 2.72 -5.17
CA VAL A 186 -6.03 1.99 -5.84
C VAL A 186 -6.45 0.57 -6.22
N TYR A 187 -7.13 -0.17 -5.35
CA TYR A 187 -7.68 -1.50 -5.67
C TYR A 187 -8.62 -1.46 -6.88
N VAL A 188 -9.50 -0.45 -6.95
CA VAL A 188 -10.41 -0.29 -8.09
C VAL A 188 -9.65 0.08 -9.35
N ALA A 189 -8.80 1.11 -9.29
CA ALA A 189 -8.14 1.64 -10.48
C ALA A 189 -7.06 0.71 -11.04
N ALA A 190 -6.30 0.01 -10.18
CA ALA A 190 -5.17 -0.82 -10.59
C ALA A 190 -5.54 -2.29 -10.78
N ALA A 191 -6.49 -2.84 -9.99
CA ALA A 191 -6.86 -4.24 -10.05
C ALA A 191 -8.27 -4.50 -10.62
N GLY A 192 -9.07 -3.46 -10.84
CA GLY A 192 -10.43 -3.63 -11.38
C GLY A 192 -11.45 -4.21 -10.39
N LEU A 193 -11.15 -4.20 -9.09
CA LEU A 193 -12.12 -4.60 -8.08
C LEU A 193 -13.31 -3.63 -8.09
N HIS A 194 -14.52 -4.17 -7.92
CA HIS A 194 -15.71 -3.34 -7.94
C HIS A 194 -15.83 -2.51 -6.64
N PRO A 195 -15.98 -1.17 -6.69
CA PRO A 195 -15.93 -0.30 -5.52
C PRO A 195 -16.97 -0.65 -4.44
N ARG A 196 -18.15 -1.17 -4.82
CA ARG A 196 -19.17 -1.61 -3.85
C ARG A 196 -18.84 -2.95 -3.18
N ARG A 197 -17.83 -3.66 -3.62
CA ARG A 197 -17.40 -4.93 -3.02
C ARG A 197 -16.27 -4.75 -2.02
N ILE A 198 -15.93 -3.49 -1.72
CA ILE A 198 -14.87 -3.11 -0.78
C ILE A 198 -15.46 -2.25 0.32
N ILE A 199 -15.23 -2.62 1.58
CA ILE A 199 -15.67 -1.86 2.75
C ILE A 199 -14.46 -1.23 3.43
N PRO A 200 -14.29 0.10 3.41
CA PRO A 200 -13.34 0.79 4.27
C PRO A 200 -13.90 0.85 5.71
N VAL A 201 -13.03 0.59 6.69
CA VAL A 201 -13.39 0.54 8.12
C VAL A 201 -12.36 1.31 8.92
N VAL A 202 -12.81 2.13 9.87
CA VAL A 202 -11.97 2.62 10.96
C VAL A 202 -12.43 2.00 12.28
N LEU A 203 -11.46 1.47 13.03
CA LEU A 203 -11.62 0.93 14.37
C LEU A 203 -11.18 2.01 15.36
N ASP A 204 -12.09 2.91 15.69
CA ASP A 204 -11.80 4.10 16.51
C ASP A 204 -11.60 3.71 17.98
N ALA A 205 -10.33 3.57 18.35
CA ALA A 205 -9.90 3.26 19.71
C ALA A 205 -9.61 4.52 20.56
N GLY A 206 -10.00 5.71 20.10
CA GLY A 206 -9.55 6.98 20.62
C GLY A 206 -8.24 7.44 19.98
N THR A 207 -7.63 8.48 20.51
CA THR A 207 -6.37 9.02 19.98
C THR A 207 -5.48 9.55 21.08
N ASP A 208 -4.15 9.34 20.96
CA ASP A 208 -3.15 9.97 21.82
C ASP A 208 -2.61 11.29 21.23
N ASN A 209 -3.19 11.76 20.10
CA ASN A 209 -2.85 13.03 19.50
C ASN A 209 -3.54 14.18 20.24
N PRO A 210 -2.79 15.00 21.02
CA PRO A 210 -3.40 16.06 21.82
C PRO A 210 -4.03 17.17 20.97
N ALA A 211 -3.56 17.37 19.73
CA ALA A 211 -4.15 18.36 18.84
C ALA A 211 -5.57 17.94 18.42
N LEU A 212 -5.81 16.66 18.15
CA LEU A 212 -7.15 16.14 17.83
C LEU A 212 -8.08 16.18 19.05
N LEU A 213 -7.57 15.84 20.25
CA LEU A 213 -8.37 15.89 21.48
C LEU A 213 -8.81 17.31 21.81
N ALA A 214 -8.02 18.33 21.47
CA ALA A 214 -8.32 19.73 21.66
C ALA A 214 -9.17 20.35 20.53
N GLU A 215 -9.27 19.69 19.37
CA GLU A 215 -9.97 20.21 18.18
C GLU A 215 -11.47 20.03 18.32
N GLU A 216 -12.23 21.14 18.32
CA GLU A 216 -13.69 21.12 18.48
C GLU A 216 -14.40 20.33 17.34
N MET A 217 -13.88 20.41 16.12
CA MET A 217 -14.46 19.75 14.94
C MET A 217 -14.05 18.29 14.78
N TYR A 218 -13.18 17.75 15.65
CA TYR A 218 -12.76 16.37 15.55
C TYR A 218 -13.95 15.40 15.77
N PRO A 219 -14.31 14.56 14.77
CA PRO A 219 -15.53 13.75 14.84
C PRO A 219 -15.32 12.35 15.46
N GLY A 220 -14.12 12.00 15.93
CA GLY A 220 -13.80 10.71 16.54
C GLY A 220 -14.01 10.67 18.05
N ASN A 221 -13.68 9.52 18.66
CA ASN A 221 -13.71 9.36 20.12
C ASN A 221 -12.74 10.33 20.80
N ARG A 222 -13.25 11.15 21.71
CA ARG A 222 -12.50 12.24 22.37
C ARG A 222 -11.90 11.80 23.70
N HIS A 223 -11.10 10.73 23.67
CA HIS A 223 -10.36 10.22 24.82
C HIS A 223 -9.02 9.63 24.35
N PRO A 224 -8.04 9.48 25.27
CA PRO A 224 -6.80 8.79 24.97
C PRO A 224 -7.07 7.39 24.41
N ARG A 225 -6.15 6.91 23.58
CA ARG A 225 -6.26 5.60 22.93
C ARG A 225 -6.40 4.48 23.95
N VAL A 226 -7.46 3.71 23.81
CA VAL A 226 -7.72 2.51 24.59
C VAL A 226 -6.79 1.39 24.13
N ARG A 227 -6.19 0.67 25.08
CA ARG A 227 -5.26 -0.44 24.86
C ARG A 227 -5.69 -1.66 25.70
N GLY A 228 -5.02 -2.79 25.50
CA GLY A 228 -5.25 -4.02 26.26
C GLY A 228 -6.60 -4.67 25.96
N GLU A 229 -7.24 -5.29 26.97
CA GLU A 229 -8.41 -6.14 26.80
C GLU A 229 -9.58 -5.48 26.06
N ARG A 230 -9.90 -4.22 26.36
CA ARG A 230 -10.98 -3.49 25.67
C ARG A 230 -10.68 -3.27 24.17
N TYR A 231 -9.43 -3.01 23.83
CA TYR A 231 -9.02 -2.92 22.43
C TYR A 231 -9.14 -4.29 21.76
N ASP A 232 -8.68 -5.34 22.43
CA ASP A 232 -8.74 -6.71 21.93
C ASP A 232 -10.17 -7.18 21.71
N GLU A 233 -11.09 -6.81 22.60
CA GLU A 233 -12.53 -7.08 22.45
C GLU A 233 -13.10 -6.45 21.15
N LEU A 234 -12.73 -5.21 20.83
CA LEU A 234 -13.14 -4.57 19.58
C LEU A 234 -12.59 -5.34 18.37
N ILE A 235 -11.29 -5.70 18.39
CA ILE A 235 -10.65 -6.44 17.28
C ILE A 235 -11.28 -7.82 17.12
N ASP A 236 -11.49 -8.55 18.21
CA ASP A 236 -12.11 -9.89 18.19
C ASP A 236 -13.55 -9.83 17.68
N SER A 237 -14.32 -8.84 18.13
CA SER A 237 -15.68 -8.57 17.64
C SER A 237 -15.67 -8.27 16.14
N TYR A 238 -14.78 -7.37 15.69
CA TYR A 238 -14.63 -7.03 14.28
C TYR A 238 -14.32 -8.27 13.44
N VAL A 239 -13.28 -9.03 13.77
CA VAL A 239 -12.88 -10.22 13.01
C VAL A 239 -13.98 -11.29 13.00
N SER A 240 -14.56 -11.58 14.16
CA SER A 240 -15.63 -12.58 14.29
C SER A 240 -16.86 -12.22 13.45
N VAL A 241 -17.30 -10.98 13.51
CA VAL A 241 -18.45 -10.51 12.75
C VAL A 241 -18.16 -10.42 11.26
N ALA A 242 -17.01 -9.86 10.88
CA ALA A 242 -16.61 -9.71 9.47
C ALA A 242 -16.50 -11.08 8.76
N THR A 243 -15.83 -12.05 9.38
CA THR A 243 -15.67 -13.40 8.80
C THR A 243 -16.99 -14.17 8.74
N ARG A 244 -17.89 -13.99 9.71
CA ARG A 244 -19.22 -14.59 9.69
C ARG A 244 -20.12 -13.96 8.64
N MET A 245 -20.16 -12.63 8.53
CA MET A 245 -21.02 -11.91 7.59
C MET A 245 -20.50 -11.98 6.15
N PHE A 246 -19.19 -11.95 5.96
CA PHE A 246 -18.52 -11.85 4.66
C PHE A 246 -17.43 -12.92 4.53
N PRO A 247 -17.79 -14.22 4.46
CA PRO A 247 -16.85 -15.34 4.57
C PRO A 247 -15.79 -15.42 3.45
N ASN A 248 -15.99 -14.69 2.36
CA ASN A 248 -15.06 -14.65 1.24
C ASN A 248 -14.22 -13.36 1.19
N ALA A 249 -14.43 -12.42 2.12
CA ALA A 249 -13.74 -11.15 2.13
C ALA A 249 -12.30 -11.29 2.66
N LEU A 250 -11.35 -10.66 1.98
CA LEU A 250 -10.00 -10.44 2.50
C LEU A 250 -10.06 -9.34 3.57
N LEU A 251 -9.61 -9.65 4.79
CA LEU A 251 -9.39 -8.65 5.83
C LEU A 251 -8.01 -8.01 5.64
N HIS A 252 -7.97 -6.81 5.13
CA HIS A 252 -6.76 -6.03 4.90
C HIS A 252 -6.54 -5.06 6.08
N TRP A 253 -5.40 -5.20 6.76
CA TRP A 253 -4.98 -4.34 7.87
C TRP A 253 -4.05 -3.26 7.36
N GLU A 254 -4.29 -2.00 7.78
CA GLU A 254 -3.58 -0.84 7.29
C GLU A 254 -3.29 0.15 8.40
N ASP A 255 -2.04 0.60 8.51
CA ASP A 255 -1.58 1.68 9.40
C ASP A 255 -1.98 1.48 10.89
N PHE A 256 -1.91 0.23 11.36
CA PHE A 256 -2.02 -0.10 12.78
C PHE A 256 -0.74 0.25 13.54
N GLY A 257 -0.86 0.56 14.82
CA GLY A 257 0.31 0.66 15.70
C GLY A 257 1.19 -0.60 15.59
N ALA A 258 2.51 -0.43 15.49
CA ALA A 258 3.45 -1.51 15.15
C ALA A 258 3.32 -2.75 16.06
N GLY A 259 3.08 -2.57 17.37
CA GLY A 259 2.86 -3.66 18.31
C GLY A 259 1.57 -4.43 18.05
N ASN A 260 0.49 -3.71 17.72
CA ASN A 260 -0.82 -4.28 17.41
C ASN A 260 -0.81 -4.98 16.05
N ALA A 261 -0.20 -4.38 15.02
CA ALA A 261 -0.13 -4.93 13.67
C ALA A 261 0.44 -6.36 13.66
N HIS A 262 1.59 -6.58 14.31
CA HIS A 262 2.23 -7.90 14.38
C HIS A 262 1.38 -8.90 15.20
N ARG A 263 0.86 -8.48 16.36
CA ARG A 263 0.05 -9.32 17.24
C ARG A 263 -1.25 -9.77 16.57
N ILE A 264 -1.94 -8.86 15.88
CA ILE A 264 -3.16 -9.14 15.13
C ILE A 264 -2.86 -10.12 14.00
N LEU A 265 -1.82 -9.83 13.18
CA LEU A 265 -1.45 -10.72 12.09
C LEU A 265 -1.14 -12.13 12.59
N THR A 266 -0.33 -12.28 13.65
CA THR A 266 0.01 -13.57 14.24
C THR A 266 -1.24 -14.32 14.75
N LYS A 267 -2.16 -13.61 15.41
CA LYS A 267 -3.39 -14.20 15.96
C LYS A 267 -4.31 -14.76 14.88
N TYR A 268 -4.45 -14.06 13.73
CA TYR A 268 -5.50 -14.38 12.77
C TYR A 268 -5.02 -15.00 11.45
N ALA A 269 -3.74 -14.88 11.08
CA ALA A 269 -3.24 -15.38 9.79
C ALA A 269 -3.46 -16.88 9.53
N GLY A 270 -3.52 -17.69 10.59
CA GLY A 270 -3.79 -19.12 10.49
C GLY A 270 -5.28 -19.48 10.33
N ASN A 271 -6.18 -18.59 10.74
CA ASN A 271 -7.59 -18.90 10.95
C ASN A 271 -8.56 -18.20 10.00
N CYS A 272 -8.16 -17.10 9.38
CA CYS A 272 -9.00 -16.36 8.43
C CYS A 272 -8.19 -15.82 7.26
N LEU A 273 -8.90 -15.38 6.22
CA LEU A 273 -8.31 -14.72 5.06
C LEU A 273 -7.94 -13.29 5.44
N THR A 274 -6.67 -13.07 5.75
CA THR A 274 -6.16 -11.78 6.23
C THR A 274 -4.82 -11.44 5.61
N PHE A 275 -4.53 -10.14 5.52
CA PHE A 275 -3.32 -9.56 4.94
C PHE A 275 -2.99 -8.25 5.66
N ASN A 276 -1.77 -8.09 6.12
CA ASN A 276 -1.27 -6.82 6.64
C ASN A 276 -0.33 -6.18 5.62
N ASP A 277 -0.69 -4.99 5.12
CA ASP A 277 0.10 -4.34 4.07
C ASP A 277 1.40 -3.74 4.59
N ASP A 278 1.43 -3.23 5.82
CA ASP A 278 2.64 -2.63 6.39
C ASP A 278 3.74 -3.67 6.64
N ILE A 279 3.34 -4.91 6.95
CA ILE A 279 4.27 -6.02 7.21
C ILE A 279 4.50 -6.83 5.93
N GLN A 280 3.44 -7.47 5.42
CA GLN A 280 3.52 -8.41 4.31
C GLN A 280 3.63 -7.72 2.95
N GLY A 281 2.90 -6.62 2.75
CA GLY A 281 2.97 -5.82 1.51
C GLY A 281 4.33 -5.15 1.36
N THR A 282 4.85 -4.56 2.44
CA THR A 282 6.18 -3.95 2.46
C THR A 282 7.26 -4.99 2.18
N ALA A 283 7.21 -6.16 2.83
CA ALA A 283 8.15 -7.24 2.57
C ALA A 283 8.10 -7.69 1.10
N ALA A 284 6.90 -7.84 0.52
CA ALA A 284 6.73 -8.27 -0.86
C ALA A 284 7.20 -7.23 -1.88
N VAL A 285 6.97 -5.92 -1.66
CA VAL A 285 7.45 -4.89 -2.59
C VAL A 285 8.96 -4.72 -2.54
N VAL A 286 9.57 -4.85 -1.35
CA VAL A 286 11.03 -4.82 -1.22
C VAL A 286 11.65 -6.06 -1.87
N LEU A 287 11.04 -7.24 -1.71
CA LEU A 287 11.44 -8.43 -2.45
C LEU A 287 11.37 -8.20 -3.96
N ALA A 288 10.31 -7.57 -4.48
CA ALA A 288 10.20 -7.25 -5.90
C ALA A 288 11.34 -6.33 -6.38
N ALA A 289 11.67 -5.30 -5.60
CA ALA A 289 12.80 -4.41 -5.86
C ALA A 289 14.14 -5.16 -5.83
N ALA A 290 14.35 -6.01 -4.81
CA ALA A 290 15.55 -6.83 -4.67
C ALA A 290 15.74 -7.79 -5.84
N LEU A 291 14.67 -8.53 -6.23
CA LEU A 291 14.71 -9.43 -7.39
C LEU A 291 15.03 -8.70 -8.70
N GLY A 292 14.47 -7.50 -8.88
CA GLY A 292 14.78 -6.65 -10.02
C GLY A 292 16.23 -6.18 -10.03
N ALA A 293 16.76 -5.75 -8.87
CA ALA A 293 18.13 -5.29 -8.71
C ALA A 293 19.15 -6.41 -8.90
N VAL A 294 18.91 -7.59 -8.30
CA VAL A 294 19.76 -8.79 -8.44
C VAL A 294 19.84 -9.21 -9.92
N ARG A 295 18.72 -9.21 -10.63
CA ARG A 295 18.68 -9.48 -12.07
C ARG A 295 19.47 -8.43 -12.87
N ALA A 296 19.32 -7.15 -12.53
CA ALA A 296 20.07 -6.07 -13.17
C ALA A 296 21.58 -6.15 -12.90
N ALA A 297 21.97 -6.68 -11.74
CA ALA A 297 23.36 -6.94 -11.37
C ALA A 297 23.92 -8.22 -12.03
N GLY A 298 23.09 -9.02 -12.71
CA GLY A 298 23.52 -10.30 -13.31
C GLY A 298 23.86 -11.38 -12.28
N SER A 299 23.29 -11.30 -11.06
CA SER A 299 23.53 -12.22 -9.94
C SER A 299 22.26 -12.97 -9.53
N ARG A 300 22.32 -13.79 -8.50
CA ARG A 300 21.17 -14.52 -7.93
C ARG A 300 20.94 -14.06 -6.49
N MET A 301 19.75 -14.27 -5.97
CA MET A 301 19.44 -13.90 -4.57
C MET A 301 20.32 -14.66 -3.59
N ARG A 302 20.55 -15.93 -3.80
CA ARG A 302 21.40 -16.77 -2.96
C ARG A 302 22.88 -16.33 -2.88
N ASP A 303 23.31 -15.50 -3.84
CA ASP A 303 24.70 -15.01 -3.90
C ASP A 303 24.83 -13.66 -3.13
N GLN A 304 23.72 -13.12 -2.60
CA GLN A 304 23.71 -11.83 -1.93
C GLN A 304 24.17 -11.94 -0.46
N ARG A 305 24.89 -10.92 -0.01
CA ARG A 305 25.20 -10.67 1.39
C ARG A 305 24.50 -9.38 1.79
N VAL A 306 23.61 -9.50 2.77
CA VAL A 306 22.62 -8.46 3.08
C VAL A 306 22.92 -7.83 4.43
N VAL A 307 23.02 -6.51 4.46
CA VAL A 307 23.02 -5.72 5.69
C VAL A 307 21.69 -5.01 5.82
N ILE A 308 21.03 -5.20 6.97
CA ILE A 308 19.76 -4.52 7.31
C ILE A 308 20.04 -3.55 8.46
N HIS A 309 19.95 -2.25 8.17
CA HIS A 309 20.05 -1.20 9.17
C HIS A 309 18.64 -0.76 9.59
N GLY A 310 18.25 -1.18 10.80
CA GLY A 310 16.91 -1.07 11.33
C GLY A 310 16.25 -2.44 11.49
N ALA A 311 16.77 -3.28 12.42
CA ALA A 311 16.25 -4.62 12.71
C ALA A 311 14.94 -4.60 13.50
N GLY A 312 14.01 -3.70 13.14
CA GLY A 312 12.62 -3.67 13.60
C GLY A 312 11.76 -4.72 12.88
N THR A 313 10.45 -4.66 13.09
CA THR A 313 9.50 -5.59 12.47
C THR A 313 9.57 -5.56 10.94
N ALA A 314 9.65 -4.37 10.33
CA ALA A 314 9.76 -4.22 8.88
C ALA A 314 11.10 -4.77 8.36
N GLY A 315 12.23 -4.41 8.97
CA GLY A 315 13.55 -4.86 8.52
C GLY A 315 13.72 -6.37 8.62
N ILE A 316 13.28 -6.98 9.72
CA ILE A 316 13.36 -8.44 9.89
C ILE A 316 12.37 -9.13 8.95
N GLY A 317 11.15 -8.61 8.79
CA GLY A 317 10.17 -9.16 7.84
C GLY A 317 10.70 -9.16 6.39
N ILE A 318 11.42 -8.11 5.98
CA ILE A 318 12.16 -8.08 4.70
C ILE A 318 13.23 -9.19 4.68
N GLY A 319 14.02 -9.30 5.75
CA GLY A 319 15.02 -10.36 5.88
C GLY A 319 14.43 -11.75 5.70
N ASP A 320 13.29 -12.03 6.31
CA ASP A 320 12.59 -13.31 6.25
C ASP A 320 12.19 -13.67 4.81
N VAL A 321 11.58 -12.74 4.06
CA VAL A 321 11.17 -13.04 2.67
C VAL A 321 12.37 -13.20 1.73
N LEU A 322 13.43 -12.41 1.90
CA LEU A 322 14.68 -12.57 1.13
C LEU A 322 15.33 -13.92 1.44
N ARG A 323 15.40 -14.31 2.72
CA ARG A 323 15.92 -15.60 3.18
C ARG A 323 15.14 -16.77 2.58
N GLN A 324 13.81 -16.69 2.53
CA GLN A 324 12.98 -17.73 1.90
C GLN A 324 13.31 -17.91 0.41
N VAL A 325 13.56 -16.82 -0.31
CA VAL A 325 13.99 -16.91 -1.72
C VAL A 325 15.37 -17.54 -1.85
N MET A 326 16.32 -17.20 -0.97
CA MET A 326 17.65 -17.84 -0.95
C MET A 326 17.56 -19.34 -0.71
N ILE A 327 16.66 -19.79 0.19
CA ILE A 327 16.38 -21.22 0.43
C ILE A 327 15.75 -21.85 -0.82
N ALA A 328 14.78 -21.21 -1.44
CA ALA A 328 14.17 -21.70 -2.68
C ALA A 328 15.18 -21.80 -3.84
N GLU A 329 16.24 -20.98 -3.83
CA GLU A 329 17.36 -21.06 -4.78
C GLU A 329 18.45 -22.06 -4.36
N GLY A 330 18.24 -22.86 -3.30
CA GLY A 330 19.03 -24.03 -2.93
C GLY A 330 19.99 -23.86 -1.75
N LEU A 331 19.91 -22.77 -0.98
CA LEU A 331 20.64 -22.70 0.29
C LEU A 331 19.87 -23.47 1.38
N SER A 332 20.59 -24.04 2.33
CA SER A 332 19.99 -24.52 3.58
C SER A 332 19.48 -23.33 4.41
N PRO A 333 18.54 -23.53 5.34
CA PRO A 333 18.05 -22.46 6.23
C PRO A 333 19.17 -21.73 6.99
N ASP A 334 20.18 -22.47 7.43
CA ASP A 334 21.31 -21.91 8.18
C ASP A 334 22.27 -21.11 7.28
N GLU A 335 22.56 -21.60 6.08
CA GLU A 335 23.36 -20.87 5.09
C GLU A 335 22.67 -19.56 4.70
N ALA A 336 21.36 -19.62 4.41
CA ALA A 336 20.58 -18.46 4.06
C ALA A 336 20.59 -17.41 5.21
N THR A 337 20.40 -17.84 6.46
CA THR A 337 20.44 -16.95 7.61
C THR A 337 21.82 -16.30 7.79
N ARG A 338 22.89 -17.03 7.54
CA ARG A 338 24.27 -16.49 7.61
C ARG A 338 24.59 -15.43 6.55
N CYS A 339 23.75 -15.27 5.53
CA CYS A 339 23.90 -14.18 4.55
C CYS A 339 23.51 -12.81 5.13
N PHE A 340 22.87 -12.74 6.30
CA PHE A 340 22.32 -11.50 6.86
C PHE A 340 23.14 -10.98 8.05
N TYR A 341 23.25 -9.65 8.10
CA TYR A 341 23.79 -8.87 9.22
C TYR A 341 22.73 -7.79 9.55
N ALA A 342 22.04 -7.96 10.66
CA ALA A 342 20.96 -7.07 11.06
C ALA A 342 21.40 -6.17 12.21
N LEU A 343 21.17 -4.85 12.10
CA LEU A 343 21.52 -3.86 13.11
C LEU A 343 20.26 -3.27 13.75
N GLY A 344 20.21 -3.35 15.07
CA GLY A 344 19.22 -2.65 15.89
C GLY A 344 19.75 -1.29 16.38
N SER A 345 19.02 -0.65 17.29
CA SER A 345 19.40 0.65 17.86
C SER A 345 20.74 0.63 18.64
N LYS A 346 21.18 -0.55 19.07
CA LYS A 346 22.45 -0.76 19.77
C LYS A 346 23.49 -1.53 18.92
N GLY A 347 23.46 -1.34 17.58
CA GLY A 347 24.42 -1.93 16.65
C GLY A 347 24.00 -3.32 16.15
N LEU A 348 24.98 -4.09 15.67
CA LEU A 348 24.80 -5.44 15.14
C LEU A 348 24.14 -6.36 16.17
N LEU A 349 23.11 -7.10 15.74
CA LEU A 349 22.51 -8.15 16.57
C LEU A 349 23.51 -9.29 16.75
N THR A 350 23.88 -9.54 18.00
CA THR A 350 24.83 -10.60 18.41
C THR A 350 24.24 -11.37 19.59
N SER A 351 24.79 -12.54 19.89
CA SER A 351 24.32 -13.33 21.04
C SER A 351 24.63 -12.62 22.39
N ASP A 352 25.55 -11.66 22.41
CA ASP A 352 25.84 -10.75 23.53
C ASP A 352 25.35 -9.32 23.31
N TYR A 353 24.26 -9.15 22.52
CA TYR A 353 23.69 -7.84 22.19
C TYR A 353 23.42 -7.01 23.46
N PRO A 354 23.86 -5.73 23.53
CA PRO A 354 23.75 -4.92 24.75
C PRO A 354 22.31 -4.48 25.09
N GLY A 355 21.30 -5.01 24.41
CA GLY A 355 19.87 -4.82 24.64
C GLY A 355 19.15 -6.14 24.72
N THR A 356 17.82 -6.07 24.91
CA THR A 356 16.96 -7.25 24.85
C THR A 356 16.61 -7.54 23.37
N LEU A 357 16.97 -8.73 22.90
CA LEU A 357 16.52 -9.23 21.61
C LEU A 357 15.04 -9.60 21.69
N ARG A 358 14.29 -9.22 20.67
CA ARG A 358 12.91 -9.70 20.48
C ARG A 358 12.96 -11.07 19.78
N ASP A 359 11.95 -11.91 20.00
CA ASP A 359 11.91 -13.28 19.46
C ASP A 359 12.20 -13.34 17.96
N PHE A 360 11.65 -12.42 17.18
CA PHE A 360 11.86 -12.37 15.72
C PHE A 360 13.29 -11.92 15.32
N GLN A 361 14.06 -11.31 16.22
CA GLN A 361 15.44 -10.91 16.00
C GLN A 361 16.44 -12.02 16.30
N VAL A 362 16.08 -12.94 17.21
CA VAL A 362 16.97 -14.03 17.67
C VAL A 362 17.58 -14.83 16.53
N PRO A 363 16.86 -15.23 15.47
CA PRO A 363 17.43 -15.97 14.34
C PRO A 363 18.54 -15.23 13.60
N TYR A 364 18.54 -13.89 13.64
CA TYR A 364 19.51 -13.04 12.95
C TYR A 364 20.66 -12.57 13.85
N ALA A 365 20.66 -12.94 15.14
CA ALA A 365 21.76 -12.63 16.04
C ALA A 365 23.00 -13.46 15.71
N ARG A 366 24.09 -12.78 15.37
CA ARG A 366 25.36 -13.45 15.05
C ARG A 366 26.00 -14.03 16.31
N PRO A 367 26.57 -15.23 16.25
CA PRO A 367 27.39 -15.72 17.35
C PRO A 367 28.53 -14.72 17.70
N THR A 368 28.67 -14.35 18.96
CA THR A 368 29.70 -13.39 19.41
C THR A 368 31.10 -13.82 18.96
N ALA A 369 31.37 -15.13 18.91
CA ALA A 369 32.65 -15.68 18.46
C ALA A 369 32.97 -15.28 17.00
N GLU A 370 31.99 -15.16 16.11
CA GLU A 370 32.22 -14.78 14.71
C GLU A 370 32.65 -13.33 14.54
N VAL A 371 32.31 -12.46 15.49
CA VAL A 371 32.55 -11.02 15.45
C VAL A 371 33.48 -10.56 16.58
N SER A 372 34.16 -11.49 17.25
CA SER A 372 35.01 -11.20 18.44
C SER A 372 36.15 -10.24 18.13
N GLY A 373 36.69 -10.26 16.91
CA GLY A 373 37.74 -9.35 16.46
C GLY A 373 37.27 -8.04 15.82
N TRP A 374 35.96 -7.78 15.84
CA TRP A 374 35.42 -6.56 15.24
C TRP A 374 35.44 -5.40 16.23
N PRO A 375 35.93 -4.20 15.84
CA PRO A 375 35.88 -3.01 16.66
C PRO A 375 34.49 -2.73 17.21
N ARG A 376 34.47 -2.31 18.48
CA ARG A 376 33.27 -1.86 19.17
C ARG A 376 33.46 -0.43 19.64
N ASP A 377 32.40 0.34 19.66
CA ASP A 377 32.41 1.70 20.20
C ASP A 377 32.50 1.69 21.75
N GLY A 378 32.51 2.90 22.35
CA GLY A 378 32.59 3.05 23.82
C GLY A 378 31.42 2.46 24.60
N GLU A 379 30.33 2.09 23.92
CA GLU A 379 29.17 1.41 24.50
C GLU A 379 29.09 -0.09 24.12
N GLY A 380 30.18 -0.63 23.57
CA GLY A 380 30.28 -2.05 23.19
C GLY A 380 29.54 -2.45 21.92
N ARG A 381 29.10 -1.47 21.09
CA ARG A 381 28.31 -1.71 19.88
C ARG A 381 29.20 -1.88 18.66
N ILE A 382 28.82 -2.78 17.77
CA ILE A 382 29.38 -2.88 16.40
C ILE A 382 28.50 -2.07 15.48
N GLY A 383 28.99 -0.94 14.98
CA GLY A 383 28.26 0.01 14.17
C GLY A 383 28.16 -0.38 12.69
N LEU A 384 27.33 0.34 11.93
CA LEU A 384 27.08 0.06 10.51
C LEU A 384 28.37 0.11 9.66
N ALA A 385 29.23 1.09 9.89
CA ALA A 385 30.47 1.23 9.12
C ALA A 385 31.38 0.00 9.26
N GLU A 386 31.55 -0.50 10.50
CA GLU A 386 32.33 -1.70 10.75
C GLU A 386 31.70 -2.95 10.13
N VAL A 387 30.35 -3.09 10.25
CA VAL A 387 29.64 -4.20 9.63
C VAL A 387 29.83 -4.20 8.11
N VAL A 388 29.72 -3.05 7.44
CA VAL A 388 29.91 -2.94 6.00
C VAL A 388 31.35 -3.28 5.60
N ALA A 389 32.36 -2.74 6.31
CA ALA A 389 33.76 -3.01 6.02
C ALA A 389 34.10 -4.51 6.17
N ARG A 390 33.58 -5.18 7.21
CA ARG A 390 33.91 -6.60 7.49
C ARG A 390 33.07 -7.57 6.67
N SER A 391 31.77 -7.30 6.52
CA SER A 391 30.89 -8.22 5.81
C SER A 391 30.92 -8.04 4.28
N ARG A 392 31.37 -6.89 3.76
CA ARG A 392 31.40 -6.55 2.33
C ARG A 392 30.06 -6.86 1.67
N PRO A 393 28.95 -6.23 2.08
CA PRO A 393 27.63 -6.58 1.61
C PRO A 393 27.45 -6.25 0.14
N THR A 394 26.63 -7.05 -0.56
CA THR A 394 26.17 -6.75 -1.91
C THR A 394 24.85 -5.98 -1.91
N MET A 395 24.10 -6.06 -0.79
CA MET A 395 22.83 -5.40 -0.58
C MET A 395 22.79 -4.72 0.78
N LEU A 396 22.45 -3.43 0.81
CA LEU A 396 22.27 -2.60 2.00
C LEU A 396 20.85 -2.07 2.06
N ILE A 397 20.13 -2.41 3.11
CA ILE A 397 18.70 -2.07 3.31
C ILE A 397 18.58 -1.20 4.55
N GLY A 398 17.91 -0.06 4.43
CA GLY A 398 17.62 0.89 5.51
C GLY A 398 16.14 0.91 5.86
N THR A 399 15.84 0.64 7.13
CA THR A 399 14.52 0.74 7.76
C THR A 399 14.64 1.34 9.16
N SER A 400 15.65 2.18 9.35
CA SER A 400 16.10 2.68 10.66
C SER A 400 15.43 3.98 11.09
N THR A 401 14.81 4.70 10.15
CA THR A 401 14.32 6.07 10.33
C THR A 401 15.41 7.07 10.76
N GLN A 402 16.70 6.74 10.53
CA GLN A 402 17.85 7.59 10.85
C GLN A 402 18.34 8.31 9.59
N PRO A 403 18.03 9.61 9.42
CA PRO A 403 18.45 10.37 8.24
C PRO A 403 19.98 10.34 8.06
N GLY A 404 20.43 10.07 6.83
CA GLY A 404 21.84 10.12 6.50
C GLY A 404 22.70 9.00 7.11
N ALA A 405 22.10 7.94 7.65
CA ALA A 405 22.83 6.80 8.22
C ALA A 405 23.75 6.10 7.19
N PHE A 406 23.42 6.14 5.91
CA PHE A 406 24.28 5.66 4.83
C PHE A 406 25.21 6.79 4.38
N THR A 407 26.30 6.98 5.10
CA THR A 407 27.29 8.03 4.81
C THR A 407 28.10 7.71 3.56
N GLU A 408 28.78 8.73 3.01
CA GLU A 408 29.71 8.57 1.88
C GLU A 408 30.76 7.50 2.12
N ALA A 409 31.36 7.48 3.33
CA ALA A 409 32.38 6.52 3.69
C ALA A 409 31.84 5.08 3.64
N ILE A 410 30.64 4.83 4.19
CA ILE A 410 30.00 3.51 4.20
C ILE A 410 29.69 3.05 2.77
N VAL A 411 29.11 3.93 1.96
CA VAL A 411 28.69 3.60 0.59
C VAL A 411 29.91 3.40 -0.32
N THR A 412 30.93 4.22 -0.19
CA THR A 412 32.18 4.10 -0.95
C THR A 412 32.93 2.82 -0.59
N GLU A 413 33.00 2.46 0.69
CA GLU A 413 33.58 1.19 1.16
C GLU A 413 32.83 -0.01 0.55
N MET A 414 31.49 -0.02 0.59
CA MET A 414 30.70 -1.05 -0.07
C MET A 414 31.01 -1.12 -1.59
N ALA A 415 31.04 0.04 -2.27
CA ALA A 415 31.25 0.15 -3.70
C ALA A 415 32.69 -0.20 -4.14
N ALA A 416 33.67 -0.22 -3.22
CA ALA A 416 35.02 -0.68 -3.49
C ALA A 416 35.10 -2.21 -3.72
N HIS A 417 34.17 -2.97 -3.15
CA HIS A 417 34.14 -4.43 -3.20
C HIS A 417 33.03 -5.00 -4.11
N VAL A 418 32.07 -4.17 -4.53
CA VAL A 418 30.89 -4.59 -5.30
C VAL A 418 30.75 -3.73 -6.55
N GLU A 419 30.71 -4.36 -7.72
CA GLU A 419 30.61 -3.64 -9.00
C GLU A 419 29.30 -2.86 -9.09
N ARG A 420 28.18 -3.51 -8.72
CA ARG A 420 26.83 -2.92 -8.73
C ARG A 420 26.16 -3.07 -7.36
N PRO A 421 26.50 -2.22 -6.39
CA PRO A 421 25.92 -2.31 -5.06
C PRO A 421 24.41 -2.03 -5.10
N ILE A 422 23.63 -2.86 -4.39
CA ILE A 422 22.18 -2.68 -4.23
C ILE A 422 21.95 -1.93 -2.93
N ILE A 423 21.38 -0.71 -3.01
CA ILE A 423 21.20 0.16 -1.84
C ILE A 423 19.75 0.62 -1.78
N MET A 424 19.06 0.27 -0.71
CA MET A 424 17.63 0.53 -0.51
C MET A 424 17.39 1.32 0.78
N PRO A 425 17.45 2.67 0.74
CA PRO A 425 17.00 3.51 1.85
C PRO A 425 15.46 3.57 1.84
N LEU A 426 14.81 2.80 2.71
CA LEU A 426 13.36 2.57 2.65
C LEU A 426 12.57 3.38 3.68
N SER A 427 13.23 4.08 4.60
CA SER A 427 12.54 4.87 5.62
C SER A 427 11.73 6.01 5.04
N ASN A 428 10.51 6.18 5.55
CA ASN A 428 9.55 7.21 5.20
C ASN A 428 9.29 8.15 6.39
N PRO A 429 8.96 9.41 6.15
CA PRO A 429 8.98 10.14 4.87
C PRO A 429 10.41 10.42 4.35
N THR A 430 10.52 11.13 3.23
CA THR A 430 11.81 11.45 2.58
C THR A 430 12.84 12.08 3.55
N SER A 431 12.39 12.85 4.54
CA SER A 431 13.25 13.44 5.58
C SER A 431 13.89 12.41 6.52
N HIS A 432 13.36 11.20 6.59
CA HIS A 432 13.87 10.09 7.41
C HIS A 432 14.69 9.07 6.61
N SER A 433 14.85 9.29 5.30
CA SER A 433 15.60 8.40 4.43
C SER A 433 17.07 8.30 4.85
N GLU A 434 17.63 7.10 4.88
CA GLU A 434 19.01 6.82 5.26
C GLU A 434 20.04 7.44 4.32
N ALA A 435 19.66 7.70 3.05
CA ALA A 435 20.47 8.45 2.09
C ALA A 435 19.60 9.02 0.97
N ARG A 436 20.07 10.09 0.34
CA ARG A 436 19.44 10.64 -0.86
C ARG A 436 19.96 9.92 -2.10
N PRO A 437 19.11 9.57 -3.08
CA PRO A 437 19.53 8.92 -4.32
C PRO A 437 20.64 9.66 -5.08
N ALA A 438 20.61 10.99 -5.07
CA ALA A 438 21.63 11.81 -5.73
C ALA A 438 23.03 11.56 -5.15
N ASP A 439 23.12 11.45 -3.83
CA ASP A 439 24.37 11.19 -3.11
C ASP A 439 24.85 9.76 -3.41
N LEU A 440 23.97 8.77 -3.35
CA LEU A 440 24.29 7.38 -3.67
C LEU A 440 24.81 7.21 -5.09
N ILE A 441 24.20 7.90 -6.06
CA ILE A 441 24.64 7.89 -7.47
C ILE A 441 26.04 8.52 -7.59
N ALA A 442 26.28 9.66 -6.94
CA ALA A 442 27.55 10.35 -6.97
C ALA A 442 28.66 9.50 -6.33
N TRP A 443 28.47 9.00 -5.09
CA TRP A 443 29.46 8.22 -4.35
C TRP A 443 29.82 6.89 -5.00
N THR A 444 28.86 6.28 -5.72
CA THR A 444 29.10 5.03 -6.46
C THR A 444 29.41 5.24 -7.95
N GLN A 445 29.60 6.49 -8.38
CA GLN A 445 29.87 6.84 -9.79
C GLN A 445 28.81 6.27 -10.76
N GLY A 446 27.54 6.27 -10.36
CA GLY A 446 26.41 5.77 -11.15
C GLY A 446 26.25 4.25 -11.16
N ARG A 447 27.00 3.50 -10.34
CA ARG A 447 26.96 2.02 -10.30
C ARG A 447 25.85 1.44 -9.40
N ALA A 448 25.43 2.17 -8.37
CA ALA A 448 24.42 1.68 -7.42
C ALA A 448 23.09 1.38 -8.10
N LEU A 449 22.43 0.32 -7.65
CA LEU A 449 21.04 -0.01 -7.94
C LEU A 449 20.20 0.44 -6.74
N ILE A 450 19.34 1.43 -6.96
CA ILE A 450 18.66 2.14 -5.87
C ILE A 450 17.16 1.94 -5.94
N ALA A 451 16.55 1.58 -4.81
CA ALA A 451 15.10 1.67 -4.60
C ALA A 451 14.83 2.37 -3.26
N THR A 452 13.84 3.25 -3.23
CA THR A 452 13.50 4.07 -2.07
C THR A 452 12.07 3.82 -1.59
N GLY A 453 11.81 4.04 -0.31
CA GLY A 453 10.44 3.98 0.23
C GLY A 453 9.57 5.15 -0.25
N SER A 454 10.13 6.36 -0.19
CA SER A 454 9.47 7.60 -0.66
C SER A 454 9.81 7.89 -2.13
N PRO A 455 8.96 8.64 -2.85
CA PRO A 455 9.27 9.05 -4.23
C PRO A 455 10.41 10.08 -4.26
N PHE A 456 11.27 9.98 -5.27
CA PHE A 456 12.29 10.95 -5.59
C PHE A 456 12.27 11.29 -7.08
N GLU A 457 12.60 12.55 -7.38
CA GLU A 457 12.77 12.99 -8.75
C GLU A 457 13.94 12.28 -9.44
N PRO A 458 13.89 12.14 -10.78
CA PRO A 458 15.01 11.60 -11.52
C PRO A 458 16.30 12.39 -11.28
N VAL A 459 17.40 11.69 -11.08
CA VAL A 459 18.70 12.29 -10.77
C VAL A 459 19.55 12.43 -12.05
N PRO A 460 19.91 13.64 -12.47
CA PRO A 460 20.86 13.83 -13.56
C PRO A 460 22.30 13.60 -13.06
N TYR A 461 23.05 12.71 -13.71
CA TYR A 461 24.46 12.48 -13.40
C TYR A 461 25.24 12.10 -14.67
N ARG A 462 26.32 12.82 -14.98
CA ARG A 462 27.21 12.59 -16.14
C ARG A 462 26.46 12.40 -17.46
N GLY A 463 25.45 13.24 -17.73
CA GLY A 463 24.66 13.20 -18.97
C GLY A 463 23.60 12.08 -19.01
N VAL A 464 23.43 11.29 -17.95
CA VAL A 464 22.41 10.26 -17.80
C VAL A 464 21.38 10.71 -16.76
N SER A 465 20.09 10.54 -17.07
CA SER A 465 19.01 10.73 -16.09
C SER A 465 18.63 9.38 -15.46
N TYR A 466 18.90 9.25 -14.17
CA TYR A 466 18.63 8.04 -13.38
C TYR A 466 17.22 8.12 -12.82
N GLN A 467 16.34 7.24 -13.28
CA GLN A 467 15.02 7.07 -12.68
C GLN A 467 15.16 6.27 -11.39
N ILE A 468 14.63 6.79 -10.29
CA ILE A 468 14.70 6.13 -8.98
C ILE A 468 13.51 5.18 -8.83
N ALA A 469 13.80 3.91 -8.55
CA ALA A 469 12.74 2.94 -8.28
C ALA A 469 12.13 3.22 -6.90
N GLN A 470 10.80 3.15 -6.80
CA GLN A 470 10.09 3.27 -5.54
C GLN A 470 9.54 1.92 -5.10
N ALA A 471 9.84 1.51 -3.87
CA ALA A 471 9.23 0.36 -3.21
C ALA A 471 7.93 0.81 -2.51
N ASN A 472 6.86 0.99 -3.29
CA ASN A 472 5.55 1.38 -2.80
C ASN A 472 4.60 0.18 -2.84
N ASN A 473 3.91 -0.08 -1.73
CA ASN A 473 2.99 -1.21 -1.56
C ASN A 473 1.86 -1.21 -2.61
N ALA A 474 1.50 -0.03 -3.16
CA ALA A 474 0.54 0.10 -4.26
C ALA A 474 0.91 -0.72 -5.53
N LEU A 475 2.17 -1.17 -5.63
CA LEU A 475 2.62 -2.06 -6.71
C LEU A 475 2.33 -3.55 -6.42
N ILE A 476 1.94 -3.90 -5.20
CA ILE A 476 1.74 -5.29 -4.75
C ILE A 476 0.29 -5.56 -4.37
N PHE A 477 -0.26 -4.78 -3.40
CA PHE A 477 -1.54 -5.14 -2.77
C PHE A 477 -2.71 -5.25 -3.76
N PRO A 478 -2.82 -4.43 -4.84
CA PRO A 478 -3.96 -4.57 -5.73
C PRO A 478 -3.97 -5.91 -6.47
N GLY A 479 -2.82 -6.32 -7.00
CA GLY A 479 -2.66 -7.58 -7.70
C GLY A 479 -2.82 -8.80 -6.78
N LEU A 480 -2.28 -8.71 -5.55
CA LEU A 480 -2.46 -9.74 -4.53
C LEU A 480 -3.94 -9.91 -4.16
N GLY A 481 -4.63 -8.81 -3.84
CA GLY A 481 -6.04 -8.85 -3.45
C GLY A 481 -6.94 -9.36 -4.57
N LEU A 482 -6.69 -8.97 -5.84
CA LEU A 482 -7.40 -9.54 -6.98
C LEU A 482 -7.17 -11.05 -7.09
N GLY A 483 -5.91 -11.50 -7.00
CA GLY A 483 -5.55 -12.92 -7.07
C GLY A 483 -6.25 -13.73 -5.99
N VAL A 484 -6.22 -13.26 -4.75
CA VAL A 484 -6.88 -13.87 -3.60
C VAL A 484 -8.39 -13.99 -3.80
N THR A 485 -9.02 -12.92 -4.29
CA THR A 485 -10.47 -12.87 -4.57
C THR A 485 -10.86 -13.83 -5.68
N VAL A 486 -10.12 -13.84 -6.79
CA VAL A 486 -10.43 -14.68 -7.96
C VAL A 486 -10.28 -16.17 -7.66
N CYS A 487 -9.20 -16.56 -6.96
CA CYS A 487 -8.96 -17.96 -6.63
C CYS A 487 -9.73 -18.45 -5.38
N ARG A 488 -10.52 -17.58 -4.73
CA ARG A 488 -11.25 -17.89 -3.50
C ARG A 488 -10.33 -18.46 -2.42
N ALA A 489 -9.17 -17.83 -2.23
CA ALA A 489 -8.18 -18.28 -1.27
C ALA A 489 -8.76 -18.26 0.16
N ARG A 490 -8.33 -19.22 0.98
CA ARG A 490 -8.72 -19.28 2.40
C ARG A 490 -7.76 -18.50 3.30
N ARG A 491 -6.55 -18.23 2.81
CA ARG A 491 -5.51 -17.45 3.52
C ARG A 491 -4.53 -16.87 2.50
N VAL A 492 -3.85 -15.81 2.89
CA VAL A 492 -2.67 -15.30 2.16
C VAL A 492 -1.46 -16.10 2.63
N SER A 493 -0.69 -16.67 1.70
CA SER A 493 0.49 -17.48 2.01
C SER A 493 1.76 -16.84 1.48
N ASP A 494 2.91 -17.18 2.07
CA ASP A 494 4.22 -16.68 1.61
C ASP A 494 4.49 -16.96 0.12
N PRO A 495 4.13 -18.14 -0.46
CA PRO A 495 4.24 -18.34 -1.91
C PRO A 495 3.40 -17.36 -2.74
N MET A 496 2.23 -16.92 -2.26
CA MET A 496 1.43 -15.89 -2.97
C MET A 496 2.13 -14.52 -2.94
N LEU A 497 2.70 -14.14 -1.81
CA LEU A 497 3.49 -12.92 -1.67
C LEU A 497 4.73 -12.95 -2.57
N ALA A 498 5.45 -14.06 -2.57
CA ALA A 498 6.61 -14.27 -3.44
C ALA A 498 6.23 -14.22 -4.93
N ALA A 499 5.09 -14.82 -5.32
CA ALA A 499 4.60 -14.78 -6.69
C ALA A 499 4.21 -13.35 -7.13
N ALA A 500 3.54 -12.58 -6.25
CA ALA A 500 3.23 -11.17 -6.49
C ALA A 500 4.51 -10.33 -6.67
N ALA A 501 5.50 -10.54 -5.79
CA ALA A 501 6.80 -9.89 -5.89
C ALA A 501 7.54 -10.25 -7.19
N ALA A 502 7.58 -11.53 -7.55
CA ALA A 502 8.22 -12.01 -8.79
C ALA A 502 7.55 -11.43 -10.03
N ALA A 503 6.21 -11.33 -10.05
CA ALA A 503 5.47 -10.70 -11.14
C ALA A 503 5.81 -9.20 -11.26
N SER A 504 5.82 -8.49 -10.14
CA SER A 504 6.13 -7.04 -10.09
C SER A 504 7.60 -6.73 -10.44
N SER A 505 8.53 -7.67 -10.22
CA SER A 505 9.95 -7.51 -10.55
C SER A 505 10.28 -7.62 -12.04
N ARG A 506 9.31 -8.04 -12.89
CA ARG A 506 9.57 -8.28 -14.33
C ARG A 506 9.62 -6.97 -15.11
N PRO A 507 10.58 -6.81 -16.05
CA PRO A 507 10.61 -5.64 -16.93
C PRO A 507 9.33 -5.59 -17.78
N THR A 508 8.68 -4.44 -17.84
CA THR A 508 7.53 -4.19 -18.71
C THR A 508 8.03 -3.68 -20.06
N GLY A 509 8.00 -4.53 -21.12
CA GLY A 509 8.31 -4.12 -22.48
C GLY A 509 9.59 -4.69 -23.08
N SER A 510 9.72 -4.65 -24.41
CA SER A 510 10.72 -5.28 -25.27
C SER A 510 12.15 -4.71 -25.22
N ALA A 511 12.61 -4.19 -24.09
CA ALA A 511 13.97 -3.69 -23.94
C ALA A 511 14.91 -4.77 -23.40
N ARG A 512 15.45 -5.59 -24.30
CA ARG A 512 16.64 -6.40 -24.04
C ARG A 512 17.87 -5.46 -23.98
N SER A 513 18.06 -4.74 -22.88
CA SER A 513 19.33 -4.08 -22.59
C SER A 513 19.53 -3.92 -21.10
N HIS A 514 20.74 -4.19 -20.62
CA HIS A 514 21.18 -4.12 -19.22
C HIS A 514 21.04 -2.75 -18.53
N THR A 515 20.43 -1.77 -19.20
CA THR A 515 20.26 -0.39 -18.78
C THR A 515 18.82 -0.04 -18.36
N THR A 516 17.91 -0.99 -18.25
CA THR A 516 16.45 -0.73 -18.08
C THR A 516 16.07 -0.21 -16.70
N TRP A 517 16.90 -0.38 -15.67
CA TRP A 517 16.71 0.25 -14.35
C TRP A 517 16.86 1.77 -14.39
N TYR A 518 17.57 2.31 -15.38
CA TYR A 518 17.92 3.73 -15.50
C TYR A 518 17.55 4.37 -16.84
N ARG A 519 16.86 3.68 -17.76
CA ARG A 519 16.53 4.29 -19.06
C ARG A 519 15.04 4.46 -19.27
N ARG A 520 14.70 5.73 -19.47
CA ARG A 520 13.49 6.28 -20.09
C ARG A 520 12.49 5.25 -20.65
N ARG A 521 11.25 5.28 -20.18
CA ARG A 521 10.06 5.73 -20.90
C ARG A 521 8.83 5.69 -20.01
N ARG A 522 7.89 6.58 -20.26
CA ARG A 522 6.55 6.75 -19.74
C ARG A 522 5.63 5.52 -19.89
N THR A 523 6.02 4.29 -19.57
CA THR A 523 5.20 3.09 -19.82
C THR A 523 5.42 1.93 -18.83
N GLY A 524 6.09 2.12 -17.71
CA GLY A 524 6.39 1.01 -16.77
C GLY A 524 5.20 0.45 -16.01
N SER A 525 4.14 1.23 -15.80
CA SER A 525 2.92 0.80 -15.10
C SER A 525 1.81 0.30 -16.03
N SER A 526 1.99 0.41 -17.36
CA SER A 526 0.89 0.25 -18.32
C SER A 526 0.54 -1.19 -18.68
N ARG A 527 1.36 -2.21 -18.39
CA ARG A 527 1.07 -3.57 -18.84
C ARG A 527 0.27 -4.39 -17.84
N LEU A 528 0.58 -4.35 -16.58
CA LEU A 528 -0.33 -4.90 -15.54
C LEU A 528 -1.67 -4.14 -15.54
N LEU A 529 -1.63 -2.83 -15.80
CA LEU A 529 -2.80 -1.99 -16.01
C LEU A 529 -3.53 -2.27 -17.34
N ASN A 530 -2.84 -2.68 -18.41
CA ASN A 530 -3.48 -3.04 -19.68
C ASN A 530 -4.09 -4.43 -19.67
N GLU A 531 -3.55 -5.38 -18.92
CA GLU A 531 -4.19 -6.68 -18.69
C GLU A 531 -5.41 -6.53 -17.78
N ALA A 532 -5.36 -5.68 -16.75
CA ALA A 532 -6.53 -5.30 -15.96
C ALA A 532 -7.57 -4.51 -16.78
N ARG A 533 -7.15 -3.69 -17.76
CA ARG A 533 -8.06 -3.00 -18.69
C ARG A 533 -8.89 -3.95 -19.56
N SER A 534 -8.42 -5.15 -19.83
CA SER A 534 -9.18 -6.16 -20.61
C SER A 534 -10.29 -6.82 -19.79
N VAL A 535 -10.25 -6.71 -18.46
CA VAL A 535 -11.24 -7.30 -17.54
C VAL A 535 -12.32 -6.28 -17.11
N MET A 536 -12.05 -4.98 -17.23
CA MET A 536 -13.09 -3.98 -17.01
C MET A 536 -14.06 -3.94 -18.20
N PRO A 537 -15.37 -4.10 -17.97
CA PRO A 537 -16.35 -3.87 -19.03
C PRO A 537 -16.21 -2.43 -19.53
N ARG A 538 -15.86 -2.28 -20.81
CA ARG A 538 -15.67 -0.98 -21.48
C ARG A 538 -16.93 -0.10 -21.44
N THR A 539 -18.07 -0.70 -21.14
CA THR A 539 -19.37 -0.04 -20.96
C THR A 539 -20.26 -0.88 -20.03
N LEU A 540 -20.66 -0.31 -18.89
CA LEU A 540 -21.83 -0.81 -18.17
C LEU A 540 -23.06 -0.39 -19.00
N SER A 541 -23.67 -1.32 -19.72
CA SER A 541 -24.96 -1.09 -20.33
C SER A 541 -26.03 -1.22 -19.25
N LEU A 542 -26.96 -0.26 -19.21
CA LEU A 542 -28.04 -0.23 -18.23
C LEU A 542 -29.30 -0.85 -18.87
N THR A 543 -29.85 -1.89 -18.25
CA THR A 543 -31.14 -2.47 -18.62
C THR A 543 -32.11 -2.39 -17.45
N MET A 544 -33.40 -2.23 -17.79
CA MET A 544 -34.47 -2.21 -16.80
C MET A 544 -34.72 -3.62 -16.25
N ALA A 545 -35.03 -3.68 -14.94
CA ALA A 545 -35.67 -4.85 -14.35
C ALA A 545 -37.19 -4.75 -14.66
N ASN A 546 -37.76 -5.73 -15.34
CA ASN A 546 -39.21 -5.92 -15.40
C ASN A 546 -39.72 -6.38 -14.04
#